data_2b41e6f50a85762845d437887e064097
#
_entry.id   2b41e6f50a85762845d437887e064097
#
_cell.length_a   1.000
_cell.length_b   1.000
_cell.length_c   1.000
_cell.angle_alpha   90.00
_cell.angle_beta   90.00
_cell.angle_gamma   90.00
#
_symmetry.space_group_name_H-M   'P 1'
#
loop_
_entity.id
_entity.type
_entity.pdbx_description
1 polymer ?
#
loop_
_entity_poly.entity_id
_entity_poly.type
_entity_poly.pdbx_seq_one_letter_code
_entity_poly.pdbx_strand_id
1 'polypeptide(L)'
;MKNLVIAEFKAQPGRAEELTNIFNEALVDTRAFDGCLSIDLYYEEKTNTFTMLENWESLDHYEKYLQWRIDTGIQEVMDPVLEGGWDAVVSSIKRLGPKTDI
;
A
#
# COMPACT_ATOMS: atom_id res chain seq x y z
N MET A 1 9.14 12.84 12.30
CA MET A 1 7.78 12.55 12.82
C MET A 1 7.15 11.52 11.91
N LYS A 2 6.50 10.52 12.49
CA LYS A 2 5.84 9.47 11.72
C LYS A 2 4.41 9.87 11.39
N ASN A 3 4.03 9.72 10.14
CA ASN A 3 2.69 9.96 9.66
C ASN A 3 2.14 8.65 9.11
N LEU A 4 1.08 8.14 9.73
CA LEU A 4 0.54 6.84 9.39
C LEU A 4 -0.40 6.91 8.19
N VAL A 5 -0.18 6.02 7.24
CA VAL A 5 -1.05 5.77 6.10
C VAL A 5 -1.42 4.29 6.11
N ILE A 6 -2.67 3.97 5.88
CA ILE A 6 -3.16 2.60 5.81
C ILE A 6 -3.81 2.37 4.45
N ALA A 7 -3.46 1.26 3.80
CA ALA A 7 -4.07 0.85 2.53
C ALA A 7 -4.46 -0.62 2.59
N GLU A 8 -5.56 -0.98 1.95
CA GLU A 8 -6.06 -2.36 1.90
C GLU A 8 -6.04 -2.88 0.47
N PHE A 9 -5.55 -4.11 0.32
CA PHE A 9 -5.41 -4.78 -0.96
C PHE A 9 -6.13 -6.13 -0.87
N LYS A 10 -7.35 -6.18 -1.35
CA LYS A 10 -8.13 -7.43 -1.34
C LYS A 10 -7.79 -8.23 -2.59
N ALA A 11 -7.22 -9.42 -2.38
CA ALA A 11 -6.84 -10.29 -3.49
C ALA A 11 -8.06 -10.95 -4.13
N GLN A 12 -8.00 -11.17 -5.44
CA GLN A 12 -8.94 -12.06 -6.11
C GLN A 12 -8.83 -13.47 -5.49
N PRO A 13 -9.93 -14.25 -5.47
CA PRO A 13 -9.87 -15.64 -4.97
C PRO A 13 -8.73 -16.42 -5.63
N GLY A 14 -7.89 -17.05 -4.81
CA GLY A 14 -6.76 -17.87 -5.29
C GLY A 14 -5.55 -17.09 -5.77
N ARG A 15 -5.53 -15.76 -5.66
CA ARG A 15 -4.43 -14.94 -6.18
C ARG A 15 -3.62 -14.22 -5.10
N ALA A 16 -3.79 -14.59 -3.82
CA ALA A 16 -3.04 -13.98 -2.74
C ALA A 16 -1.52 -14.22 -2.85
N GLU A 17 -1.12 -15.41 -3.31
CA GLU A 17 0.29 -15.73 -3.49
C GLU A 17 0.92 -14.86 -4.59
N GLU A 18 0.21 -14.66 -5.67
CA GLU A 18 0.66 -13.78 -6.76
C GLU A 18 0.83 -12.35 -6.26
N LEU A 19 -0.11 -11.86 -5.46
CA LEU A 19 -0.05 -10.53 -4.86
C LEU A 19 1.14 -10.43 -3.89
N THR A 20 1.41 -11.48 -3.11
CA THR A 20 2.59 -11.55 -2.25
C THR A 20 3.87 -11.39 -3.06
N ASN A 21 3.96 -12.07 -4.20
CA ASN A 21 5.14 -11.96 -5.07
C ASN A 21 5.32 -10.54 -5.61
N ILE A 22 4.21 -9.89 -5.97
CA ILE A 22 4.23 -8.48 -6.42
C ILE A 22 4.77 -7.59 -5.30
N PHE A 23 4.28 -7.77 -4.07
CA PHE A 23 4.76 -6.99 -2.92
C PHE A 23 6.24 -7.22 -2.64
N ASN A 24 6.72 -8.45 -2.73
CA ASN A 24 8.14 -8.77 -2.49
C ASN A 24 9.06 -7.98 -3.42
N GLU A 25 8.65 -7.75 -4.65
CA GLU A 25 9.42 -6.94 -5.58
C GLU A 25 9.18 -5.44 -5.38
N ALA A 26 7.92 -5.04 -5.30
CA ALA A 26 7.55 -3.63 -5.26
C ALA A 26 8.00 -2.93 -3.98
N LEU A 27 7.94 -3.60 -2.83
CA LEU A 27 8.25 -2.95 -1.55
C LEU A 27 9.72 -2.63 -1.36
N VAL A 28 10.62 -3.23 -2.15
CA VAL A 28 12.04 -2.83 -2.15
C VAL A 28 12.14 -1.36 -2.54
N ASP A 29 11.49 -0.96 -3.62
CA ASP A 29 11.52 0.43 -4.08
C ASP A 29 10.72 1.36 -3.16
N THR A 30 9.61 0.87 -2.63
CA THR A 30 8.81 1.65 -1.68
C THR A 30 9.62 2.01 -0.44
N ARG A 31 10.30 1.03 0.14
CA ARG A 31 11.11 1.25 1.34
C ARG A 31 12.30 2.16 1.09
N ALA A 32 12.77 2.24 -0.13
CA ALA A 32 13.86 3.12 -0.52
C ALA A 32 13.40 4.50 -0.96
N PHE A 33 12.09 4.72 -1.08
CA PHE A 33 11.55 5.99 -1.55
C PHE A 33 11.75 7.08 -0.50
N ASP A 34 12.05 8.29 -0.97
CA ASP A 34 12.28 9.44 -0.09
C ASP A 34 11.09 9.67 0.84
N GLY A 35 11.38 9.71 2.13
CA GLY A 35 10.37 9.93 3.15
C GLY A 35 9.70 8.67 3.69
N CYS A 36 9.95 7.51 3.11
CA CYS A 36 9.41 6.25 3.64
C CYS A 36 10.19 5.84 4.88
N LEU A 37 9.54 5.75 6.02
CA LEU A 37 10.16 5.36 7.29
C LEU A 37 9.98 3.87 7.58
N SER A 38 8.80 3.33 7.29
CA SER A 38 8.54 1.90 7.47
C SER A 38 7.30 1.47 6.69
N ILE A 39 7.32 0.21 6.27
CA ILE A 39 6.16 -0.47 5.67
C ILE A 39 6.02 -1.81 6.35
N ASP A 40 4.87 -2.08 6.92
CA ASP A 40 4.50 -3.37 7.49
C ASP A 40 3.25 -3.89 6.78
N LEU A 41 3.28 -5.15 6.41
CA LEU A 41 2.20 -5.78 5.66
C LEU A 41 1.58 -6.90 6.48
N TYR A 42 0.26 -6.86 6.65
CA TYR A 42 -0.51 -7.87 7.37
C TYR A 42 -1.51 -8.52 6.42
N TYR A 43 -1.75 -9.80 6.61
CA TYR A 43 -2.72 -10.53 5.78
C TYR A 43 -3.81 -11.11 6.66
N GLU A 44 -5.06 -10.81 6.30
CA GLU A 44 -6.24 -11.42 6.93
C GLU A 44 -6.77 -12.53 6.03
N GLU A 45 -6.60 -13.77 6.45
CA GLU A 45 -7.00 -14.94 5.67
C GLU A 45 -8.52 -14.96 5.42
N LYS A 46 -9.29 -14.60 6.41
CA LYS A 46 -10.76 -14.64 6.34
C LYS A 46 -11.33 -13.78 5.22
N THR A 47 -10.73 -12.62 4.98
CA THR A 47 -11.19 -11.68 3.95
C THR A 47 -10.29 -11.65 2.74
N ASN A 48 -9.20 -12.43 2.74
CA ASN A 48 -8.22 -12.47 1.66
C ASN A 48 -7.63 -11.07 1.38
N THR A 49 -7.42 -10.29 2.44
CA THR A 49 -7.03 -8.89 2.34
C THR A 49 -5.69 -8.64 3.00
N PHE A 50 -4.77 -7.96 2.27
CA PHE A 50 -3.54 -7.43 2.83
C PHE A 50 -3.80 -6.01 3.31
N THR A 51 -3.36 -5.71 4.53
CA THR A 51 -3.42 -4.35 5.08
C THR A 51 -1.99 -3.86 5.25
N MET A 52 -1.70 -2.74 4.63
CA MET A 52 -0.37 -2.13 4.66
C MET A 52 -0.37 -0.96 5.62
N LEU A 53 0.50 -1.01 6.62
CA LEU A 53 0.72 0.06 7.58
C LEU A 53 2.01 0.78 7.20
N GLU A 54 1.90 2.05 6.82
CA GLU A 54 3.01 2.83 6.29
C GLU A 54 3.28 4.03 7.17
N ASN A 55 4.54 4.26 7.52
CA ASN A 55 4.94 5.48 8.21
C ASN A 55 5.81 6.32 7.29
N TRP A 56 5.46 7.60 7.15
CA TRP A 56 6.13 8.55 6.26
C TRP A 56 6.60 9.77 7.04
N GLU A 57 7.66 10.42 6.57
CA GLU A 57 8.15 11.68 7.18
C GLU A 57 7.09 12.77 7.11
N SER A 58 6.31 12.80 6.04
CA SER A 58 5.17 13.71 5.88
C SER A 58 4.16 13.07 4.94
N LEU A 59 2.92 13.55 4.98
CA LEU A 59 1.90 13.10 4.02
C LEU A 59 2.25 13.58 2.60
N ASP A 60 2.96 14.69 2.46
CA ASP A 60 3.43 15.14 1.14
C ASP A 60 4.40 14.14 0.52
N HIS A 61 5.30 13.54 1.30
CA HIS A 61 6.19 12.48 0.82
C HIS A 61 5.36 11.29 0.33
N TYR A 62 4.33 10.91 1.07
CA TYR A 62 3.46 9.82 0.65
C TYR A 62 2.75 10.14 -0.67
N GLU A 63 2.20 11.35 -0.83
CA GLU A 63 1.50 11.73 -2.06
C GLU A 63 2.43 11.69 -3.27
N LYS A 64 3.68 12.11 -3.10
CA LYS A 64 4.68 12.01 -4.17
C LYS A 64 4.98 10.56 -4.54
N TYR A 65 5.07 9.69 -3.52
CA TYR A 65 5.26 8.26 -3.75
C TYR A 65 4.07 7.67 -4.51
N LEU A 66 2.85 7.94 -4.06
CA LEU A 66 1.64 7.43 -4.69
C LEU A 66 1.55 7.87 -6.15
N GLN A 67 1.84 9.15 -6.42
CA GLN A 67 1.83 9.66 -7.79
C GLN A 67 2.88 8.95 -8.65
N TRP A 68 4.06 8.71 -8.10
CA TRP A 68 5.10 7.97 -8.81
C TRP A 68 4.64 6.55 -9.17
N ARG A 69 3.96 5.86 -8.26
CA ARG A 69 3.41 4.54 -8.54
C ARG A 69 2.37 4.58 -9.66
N ILE A 70 1.49 5.58 -9.62
CA ILE A 70 0.47 5.75 -10.65
C ILE A 70 1.14 6.01 -12.01
N ASP A 71 2.11 6.90 -12.04
CA ASP A 71 2.82 7.28 -13.26
C ASP A 71 3.65 6.13 -13.85
N THR A 72 4.10 5.20 -13.03
CA THR A 72 4.92 4.08 -13.47
C THR A 72 4.15 2.78 -13.68
N GLY A 73 2.82 2.83 -13.68
CA GLY A 73 1.99 1.71 -14.15
C GLY A 73 1.55 0.72 -13.08
N ILE A 74 1.47 1.11 -11.82
CA ILE A 74 1.03 0.22 -10.74
C ILE A 74 -0.37 -0.34 -10.99
N GLN A 75 -1.26 0.44 -11.61
CA GLN A 75 -2.61 0.02 -11.88
C GLN A 75 -2.64 -1.21 -12.80
N GLU A 76 -1.84 -1.20 -13.85
CA GLU A 76 -1.79 -2.33 -14.80
C GLU A 76 -1.32 -3.61 -14.15
N VAL A 77 -0.40 -3.51 -13.19
CA VAL A 77 0.12 -4.67 -12.45
C VAL A 77 -0.91 -5.19 -11.45
N MET A 78 -1.61 -4.29 -10.78
CA MET A 78 -2.51 -4.63 -9.66
C MET A 78 -3.93 -5.02 -10.09
N ASP A 79 -4.48 -4.41 -11.14
CA ASP A 79 -5.87 -4.66 -11.56
C ASP A 79 -6.20 -6.14 -11.70
N PRO A 80 -5.36 -6.98 -12.35
CA PRO A 80 -5.72 -8.38 -12.54
C PRO A 80 -5.80 -9.21 -11.26
N VAL A 81 -5.08 -8.81 -10.21
CA VAL A 81 -4.96 -9.62 -8.98
C VAL A 81 -5.81 -9.10 -7.83
N LEU A 82 -6.40 -7.92 -7.98
CA LEU A 82 -7.18 -7.28 -6.92
C LEU A 82 -8.68 -7.36 -7.21
N GLU A 83 -9.44 -7.68 -6.19
CA GLU A 83 -10.89 -7.56 -6.24
C GLU A 83 -11.26 -6.07 -6.21
N GLY A 84 -11.97 -5.61 -7.24
CA GLY A 84 -12.24 -4.18 -7.42
C GLY A 84 -11.09 -3.39 -8.02
N GLY A 85 -9.96 -4.05 -8.31
CA GLY A 85 -8.81 -3.43 -8.97
C GLY A 85 -8.10 -2.39 -8.13
N TRP A 86 -7.22 -1.64 -8.78
CA TRP A 86 -6.45 -0.57 -8.14
C TRP A 86 -7.36 0.52 -7.54
N ASP A 87 -8.50 0.81 -8.17
CA ASP A 87 -9.44 1.82 -7.66
C ASP A 87 -9.94 1.47 -6.25
N ALA A 88 -10.12 0.20 -5.94
CA ALA A 88 -10.52 -0.24 -4.60
C ALA A 88 -9.43 0.05 -3.56
N VAL A 89 -8.16 -0.12 -3.93
CA VAL A 89 -7.04 0.24 -3.06
C VAL A 89 -7.04 1.74 -2.79
N VAL A 90 -7.13 2.55 -3.83
CA VAL A 90 -7.12 4.01 -3.70
C VAL A 90 -8.26 4.47 -2.79
N SER A 91 -9.45 3.88 -2.94
CA SER A 91 -10.60 4.20 -2.10
C SER A 91 -10.42 3.79 -0.64
N SER A 92 -9.55 2.81 -0.36
CA SER A 92 -9.31 2.33 0.99
C SER A 92 -8.28 3.16 1.76
N ILE A 93 -7.50 3.98 1.06
CA ILE A 93 -6.36 4.68 1.68
C ILE A 93 -6.84 5.64 2.76
N LYS A 94 -6.26 5.47 3.95
CA LYS A 94 -6.47 6.38 5.08
C LYS A 94 -5.16 7.11 5.37
N ARG A 95 -5.21 8.43 5.33
CA ARG A 95 -4.09 9.30 5.63
C ARG A 95 -4.31 9.87 7.02
N LEU A 96 -3.81 9.17 8.05
CA LEU A 96 -4.10 9.52 9.44
C LEU A 96 -3.18 10.60 10.00
N GLY A 97 -1.99 10.74 9.44
CA GLY A 97 -1.02 11.69 9.97
C GLY A 97 -0.34 11.20 11.23
N PRO A 98 0.15 12.11 12.09
CA PRO A 98 0.96 11.73 13.25
C PRO A 98 0.13 11.14 14.37
N LYS A 99 0.81 10.34 15.21
CA LYS A 99 0.20 9.78 16.42
C LYS A 99 -0.17 10.90 17.36
N THR A 100 -1.33 10.76 18.04
CA THR A 100 -1.73 11.70 19.08
C THR A 100 -0.96 11.46 20.38
N ASP A 101 -1.03 12.41 21.30
CA ASP A 101 -0.40 12.30 22.63
C ASP A 101 -1.29 11.59 23.65
N ILE A 102 -2.46 11.15 23.24
CA ILE A 102 -3.40 10.43 24.11
C ILE A 102 -2.92 9.01 24.37
#